data_df17e05251b0784f622f8ac8b5583929
#
_entry.id   df17e05251b0784f622f8ac8b5583929
#
_cell.length_a   1.000
_cell.length_b   1.000
_cell.length_c   1.000
_cell.angle_alpha   90.00
_cell.angle_beta   90.00
_cell.angle_gamma   90.00
#
_symmetry.space_group_name_H-M   'P 1'
#
loop_
_entity.id
_entity.type
_entity.pdbx_description
1 polymer ?
#
loop_
_entity_poly.entity_id
_entity_poly.type
_entity_poly.pdbx_seq_one_letter_code
_entity_poly.pdbx_strand_id
1 'polypeptide(L)'
;RQTGGADVLCSIANAKPASGLTQNLTRANTRKLAQKRGKGWEQAYAATIAASQLLMLIEYASFDMQKAIGNGVVNKTDDGSTSMTEITGATVNLGNASGSVTNINGYNIVSYRGEENIWGNIWAWIDGMNEENPATFAAGDCGTLYVADHGFVDDSKASPYKNTGIHPDYGN
;
A
#
# COMPACT_ATOMS: atom_id res chain seq x y z
N ARG A 1 5.04 12.49 1.34
CA ARG A 1 6.42 12.91 1.63
C ARG A 1 6.45 14.41 1.89
N GLN A 2 6.94 14.82 3.04
CA GLN A 2 7.19 16.21 3.34
C GLN A 2 8.64 16.54 2.98
N THR A 3 8.84 17.55 2.14
CA THR A 3 10.16 18.07 1.75
C THR A 3 10.40 19.40 2.45
N GLY A 4 11.65 19.72 2.74
CA GLY A 4 12.05 20.98 3.39
C GLY A 4 12.36 20.79 4.88
N GLY A 5 13.64 20.61 5.21
CA GLY A 5 14.18 20.45 6.55
C GLY A 5 14.17 19.02 7.09
N ALA A 6 13.05 18.32 7.12
CA ALA A 6 12.99 16.90 7.43
C ALA A 6 12.22 16.18 6.34
N ASP A 7 12.92 15.42 5.52
CA ASP A 7 12.33 14.60 4.49
C ASP A 7 11.81 13.30 5.15
N VAL A 8 10.51 13.25 5.42
CA VAL A 8 9.84 12.16 6.15
C VAL A 8 8.53 11.77 5.46
N LEU A 9 8.05 10.56 5.69
CA LEU A 9 6.68 10.22 5.35
C LEU A 9 5.70 10.98 6.25
N CYS A 10 4.61 11.42 5.68
CA CYS A 10 3.56 12.11 6.40
C CYS A 10 2.18 11.79 5.81
N SER A 11 1.16 11.94 6.64
CA SER A 11 -0.23 11.96 6.23
C SER A 11 -0.73 13.39 6.43
N ILE A 12 -1.02 14.08 5.34
CA ILE A 12 -1.44 15.49 5.34
C ILE A 12 -2.67 15.60 4.44
N ALA A 13 -3.77 16.12 5.00
CA ALA A 13 -4.97 16.42 4.22
C ALA A 13 -4.67 17.50 3.16
N ASN A 14 -5.39 17.44 2.06
CA ASN A 14 -5.26 18.34 0.91
C ASN A 14 -3.89 18.30 0.22
N ALA A 15 -3.17 17.20 0.36
CA ALA A 15 -1.90 16.97 -0.33
C ALA A 15 -2.03 15.78 -1.30
N LYS A 16 -1.34 15.85 -2.43
CA LYS A 16 -1.22 14.69 -3.30
C LYS A 16 -0.20 13.70 -2.73
N PRO A 17 -0.50 12.39 -2.75
CA PRO A 17 0.49 11.37 -2.46
C PRO A 17 1.73 11.54 -3.34
N ALA A 18 2.90 11.26 -2.79
CA ALA A 18 4.12 11.23 -3.58
C ALA A 18 4.06 10.04 -4.54
N SER A 19 4.07 10.32 -5.82
CA SER A 19 4.13 9.32 -6.89
C SER A 19 4.99 9.82 -8.04
N GLY A 20 5.28 8.96 -9.01
CA GLY A 20 6.04 9.31 -10.19
C GLY A 20 7.53 8.95 -10.14
N LEU A 21 8.10 8.82 -11.31
CA LEU A 21 9.44 8.27 -11.53
C LEU A 21 10.58 9.18 -11.02
N THR A 22 10.31 10.46 -10.82
CA THR A 22 11.34 11.45 -10.47
C THR A 22 11.61 11.59 -8.98
N GLN A 23 10.85 10.90 -8.12
CA GLN A 23 10.91 11.09 -6.67
C GLN A 23 11.75 10.05 -5.93
N ASN A 24 12.39 9.14 -6.66
CA ASN A 24 13.19 8.04 -6.10
C ASN A 24 12.48 7.28 -4.98
N LEU A 25 11.22 6.92 -5.23
CA LEU A 25 10.33 6.26 -4.28
C LEU A 25 10.50 4.74 -4.35
N THR A 26 11.70 4.25 -4.14
CA THR A 26 11.93 2.81 -3.95
C THR A 26 11.41 2.35 -2.58
N ARG A 27 11.11 1.07 -2.42
CA ARG A 27 10.68 0.48 -1.15
C ARG A 27 11.68 0.80 -0.03
N ALA A 28 12.97 0.63 -0.28
CA ALA A 28 14.03 0.94 0.70
C ALA A 28 14.04 2.42 1.11
N ASN A 29 13.84 3.34 0.17
CA ASN A 29 13.81 4.77 0.48
C ASN A 29 12.55 5.16 1.25
N THR A 30 11.38 4.59 0.90
CA THR A 30 10.13 4.80 1.62
C THR A 30 10.23 4.30 3.06
N ARG A 31 10.83 3.13 3.27
CA ARG A 31 11.14 2.59 4.61
C ARG A 31 11.99 3.56 5.43
N LYS A 32 13.09 4.07 4.87
CA LYS A 32 13.94 5.06 5.54
C LYS A 32 13.18 6.35 5.89
N LEU A 33 12.28 6.80 5.02
CA LEU A 33 11.46 7.98 5.29
C LEU A 33 10.44 7.75 6.40
N ALA A 34 9.88 6.54 6.52
CA ALA A 34 9.03 6.17 7.64
C ALA A 34 9.81 6.18 8.96
N GLN A 35 10.96 5.52 9.01
CA GLN A 35 11.81 5.41 10.20
C GLN A 35 12.36 6.76 10.67
N LYS A 36 12.56 7.72 9.78
CA LYS A 36 12.93 9.10 10.14
C LYS A 36 11.91 9.82 11.02
N ARG A 37 10.68 9.33 11.13
CA ARG A 37 9.69 9.88 12.07
C ARG A 37 10.00 9.55 13.53
N GLY A 38 10.88 8.62 13.78
CA GLY A 38 11.33 8.20 15.12
C GLY A 38 11.01 6.74 15.42
N LYS A 39 11.32 6.34 16.66
CA LYS A 39 11.15 4.96 17.11
C LYS A 39 9.69 4.52 17.02
N GLY A 40 9.46 3.35 16.44
CA GLY A 40 8.13 2.74 16.28
C GLY A 40 7.38 3.18 15.02
N TRP A 41 7.96 4.04 14.20
CA TRP A 41 7.42 4.36 12.89
C TRP A 41 8.04 3.48 11.81
N GLU A 42 7.20 2.72 11.15
CA GLU A 42 7.59 1.81 10.08
C GLU A 42 6.72 2.03 8.84
N GLN A 43 7.22 1.60 7.70
CA GLN A 43 6.40 1.43 6.50
C GLN A 43 5.41 0.29 6.76
N ALA A 44 4.22 0.35 6.16
CA ALA A 44 3.28 -0.77 6.20
C ALA A 44 3.97 -2.06 5.73
N TYR A 45 3.73 -3.16 6.41
CA TYR A 45 4.32 -4.45 6.09
C TYR A 45 3.27 -5.56 6.03
N ALA A 46 3.64 -6.69 5.46
CA ALA A 46 2.72 -7.78 5.12
C ALA A 46 1.75 -8.16 6.26
N ALA A 47 2.24 -8.26 7.50
CA ALA A 47 1.39 -8.63 8.63
C ALA A 47 0.37 -7.54 9.00
N THR A 48 0.71 -6.25 8.89
CA THR A 48 -0.24 -5.16 9.17
C THR A 48 -1.31 -5.07 8.10
N ILE A 49 -0.95 -5.24 6.84
CA ILE A 49 -1.92 -5.28 5.73
C ILE A 49 -2.85 -6.49 5.87
N ALA A 50 -2.29 -7.67 6.15
CA ALA A 50 -3.08 -8.88 6.37
C ALA A 50 -4.05 -8.73 7.55
N ALA A 51 -3.65 -8.07 8.63
CA ALA A 51 -4.55 -7.80 9.77
C ALA A 51 -5.74 -6.92 9.35
N SER A 52 -5.52 -5.84 8.62
CA SER A 52 -6.60 -4.99 8.10
C SER A 52 -7.53 -5.77 7.16
N GLN A 53 -6.97 -6.59 6.26
CA GLN A 53 -7.77 -7.43 5.35
C GLN A 53 -8.62 -8.47 6.10
N LEU A 54 -8.06 -9.14 7.11
CA LEU A 54 -8.79 -10.10 7.94
C LEU A 54 -9.92 -9.42 8.72
N LEU A 55 -9.69 -8.24 9.26
CA LEU A 55 -10.72 -7.45 9.94
C LEU A 55 -11.86 -7.09 8.98
N MET A 56 -11.56 -6.69 7.75
CA MET A 56 -12.57 -6.43 6.71
C MET A 56 -13.39 -7.68 6.41
N LEU A 57 -12.73 -8.84 6.24
CA LEU A 57 -13.43 -10.11 5.97
C LEU A 57 -14.38 -10.48 7.10
N ILE A 58 -13.98 -10.28 8.36
CA ILE A 58 -14.82 -10.55 9.52
C ILE A 58 -15.99 -9.58 9.59
N GLU A 59 -15.74 -8.29 9.36
CA GLU A 59 -16.74 -7.24 9.50
C GLU A 59 -17.80 -7.29 8.39
N TYR A 60 -17.40 -7.54 7.15
CA TYR A 60 -18.28 -7.50 6.00
C TYR A 60 -18.70 -8.87 5.47
N ALA A 61 -18.09 -9.95 5.95
CA ALA A 61 -18.33 -11.33 5.48
C ALA A 61 -18.28 -11.46 3.94
N SER A 62 -17.37 -10.72 3.29
CA SER A 62 -17.26 -10.62 1.84
C SER A 62 -15.80 -10.53 1.41
N PHE A 63 -15.47 -11.08 0.24
CA PHE A 63 -14.20 -10.84 -0.44
C PHE A 63 -14.27 -9.63 -1.39
N ASP A 64 -15.46 -9.12 -1.67
CA ASP A 64 -15.69 -7.94 -2.53
C ASP A 64 -15.84 -6.68 -1.68
N MET A 65 -14.70 -6.13 -1.26
CA MET A 65 -14.65 -4.91 -0.47
C MET A 65 -15.02 -3.67 -1.29
N GLN A 66 -14.80 -3.71 -2.60
CA GLN A 66 -15.21 -2.61 -3.47
C GLN A 66 -16.74 -2.45 -3.49
N LYS A 67 -17.47 -3.55 -3.46
CA LYS A 67 -18.93 -3.54 -3.32
C LYS A 67 -19.39 -3.15 -1.91
N ALA A 68 -18.66 -3.59 -0.89
CA ALA A 68 -19.04 -3.37 0.51
C ALA A 68 -18.79 -1.94 0.98
N ILE A 69 -17.68 -1.32 0.57
CA ILE A 69 -17.22 -0.01 1.05
C ILE A 69 -17.26 1.04 -0.07
N GLY A 70 -16.72 0.71 -1.24
CA GLY A 70 -16.65 1.60 -2.39
C GLY A 70 -15.53 1.21 -3.35
N ASN A 71 -15.63 1.63 -4.59
CA ASN A 71 -14.70 1.20 -5.63
C ASN A 71 -13.25 1.65 -5.39
N GLY A 72 -13.03 2.73 -4.69
CA GLY A 72 -11.73 3.38 -4.63
C GLY A 72 -11.41 4.15 -5.93
N VAL A 73 -10.25 4.80 -5.96
CA VAL A 73 -9.74 5.49 -7.15
C VAL A 73 -9.02 4.48 -8.03
N VAL A 74 -9.77 3.73 -8.84
CA VAL A 74 -9.24 2.63 -9.67
C VAL A 74 -9.29 2.90 -11.18
N ASN A 75 -9.91 3.99 -11.61
CA ASN A 75 -10.13 4.33 -13.03
C ASN A 75 -9.07 5.30 -13.57
N LYS A 76 -7.85 5.21 -13.08
CA LYS A 76 -6.74 6.02 -13.57
C LYS A 76 -5.87 5.20 -14.51
N THR A 77 -5.48 5.80 -15.63
CA THR A 77 -4.72 5.11 -16.68
C THR A 77 -3.22 5.10 -16.44
N ASP A 78 -2.73 5.96 -15.54
CA ASP A 78 -1.30 6.10 -15.23
C ASP A 78 -1.13 6.54 -13.77
N ASP A 79 -0.44 5.74 -12.99
CA ASP A 79 -0.06 6.01 -11.61
C ASP A 79 1.40 6.50 -11.47
N GLY A 80 2.17 6.50 -12.57
CA GLY A 80 3.54 6.98 -12.61
C GLY A 80 3.68 8.50 -12.58
N SER A 81 2.57 9.25 -12.61
CA SER A 81 2.55 10.71 -12.60
C SER A 81 1.82 11.26 -11.38
N THR A 82 2.45 12.21 -10.69
CA THR A 82 1.84 12.92 -9.54
C THR A 82 0.57 13.68 -9.91
N SER A 83 0.38 14.01 -11.19
CA SER A 83 -0.84 14.67 -11.67
C SER A 83 -2.06 13.76 -11.65
N MET A 84 -1.86 12.44 -11.70
CA MET A 84 -2.93 11.46 -11.77
C MET A 84 -3.47 11.04 -10.40
N THR A 85 -2.77 11.34 -9.32
CA THR A 85 -3.26 11.02 -7.98
C THR A 85 -4.28 12.04 -7.48
N GLU A 86 -5.26 11.57 -6.70
CA GLU A 86 -6.19 12.44 -5.99
C GLU A 86 -5.56 12.95 -4.69
N ILE A 87 -6.01 14.12 -4.25
CA ILE A 87 -5.61 14.68 -2.95
C ILE A 87 -6.19 13.85 -1.81
N THR A 88 -5.45 13.74 -0.72
CA THR A 88 -5.88 13.05 0.50
C THR A 88 -6.77 13.95 1.36
N GLY A 89 -7.53 13.34 2.28
CA GLY A 89 -8.36 14.02 3.27
C GLY A 89 -9.84 14.15 2.88
N ALA A 90 -10.27 13.56 1.76
CA ALA A 90 -11.67 13.60 1.36
C ALA A 90 -12.59 12.91 2.38
N THR A 91 -12.11 11.88 3.08
CA THR A 91 -12.88 11.10 4.05
C THR A 91 -12.77 11.60 5.49
N VAL A 92 -12.17 12.76 5.73
CA VAL A 92 -11.94 13.30 7.09
C VAL A 92 -13.22 13.36 7.93
N ASN A 93 -14.36 13.65 7.31
CA ASN A 93 -15.65 13.73 8.01
C ASN A 93 -16.22 12.36 8.41
N LEU A 94 -15.69 11.26 7.89
CA LEU A 94 -16.05 9.92 8.33
C LEU A 94 -15.41 9.57 9.69
N GLY A 95 -14.36 10.30 10.09
CA GLY A 95 -13.59 9.97 11.29
C GLY A 95 -13.06 8.54 11.22
N ASN A 96 -13.43 7.72 12.21
CA ASN A 96 -13.06 6.30 12.25
C ASN A 96 -14.13 5.37 11.62
N ALA A 97 -15.14 5.91 10.97
CA ALA A 97 -16.13 5.09 10.27
C ALA A 97 -15.55 4.58 8.94
N SER A 98 -15.99 3.38 8.55
CA SER A 98 -15.72 2.83 7.23
C SER A 98 -16.77 3.32 6.23
N GLY A 99 -16.36 3.57 5.00
CA GLY A 99 -17.26 4.03 3.95
C GLY A 99 -16.52 4.69 2.79
N SER A 100 -17.25 5.40 1.97
CA SER A 100 -16.65 6.14 0.85
C SER A 100 -17.28 7.50 0.66
N VAL A 101 -16.53 8.39 0.04
CA VAL A 101 -16.94 9.75 -0.31
C VAL A 101 -16.57 10.02 -1.76
N THR A 102 -17.48 10.62 -2.52
CA THR A 102 -17.12 11.11 -3.86
C THR A 102 -16.46 12.48 -3.72
N ASN A 103 -15.25 12.61 -4.22
CA ASN A 103 -14.52 13.87 -4.20
C ASN A 103 -15.00 14.83 -5.30
N ILE A 104 -14.46 16.04 -5.30
CA ILE A 104 -14.85 17.09 -6.27
C ILE A 104 -14.57 16.70 -7.74
N ASN A 105 -13.64 15.78 -7.97
CA ASN A 105 -13.28 15.28 -9.29
C ASN A 105 -14.12 14.06 -9.72
N GLY A 106 -15.11 13.66 -8.90
CA GLY A 106 -16.00 12.55 -9.18
C GLY A 106 -15.41 11.16 -8.86
N TYR A 107 -14.25 11.09 -8.19
CA TYR A 107 -13.65 9.83 -7.79
C TYR A 107 -14.16 9.37 -6.43
N ASN A 108 -14.35 8.07 -6.29
CA ASN A 108 -14.77 7.44 -5.06
C ASN A 108 -13.56 7.22 -4.15
N ILE A 109 -13.48 7.94 -3.06
CA ILE A 109 -12.41 7.83 -2.05
C ILE A 109 -12.92 6.95 -0.92
N VAL A 110 -12.21 5.87 -0.63
CA VAL A 110 -12.59 4.89 0.39
C VAL A 110 -11.84 5.13 1.69
N SER A 111 -12.51 4.80 2.81
CA SER A 111 -11.89 4.74 4.13
C SER A 111 -12.32 3.47 4.84
N TYR A 112 -11.39 2.83 5.52
CA TYR A 112 -11.67 1.74 6.43
C TYR A 112 -11.12 2.08 7.82
N ARG A 113 -12.02 2.25 8.78
CA ARG A 113 -11.69 2.61 10.17
C ARG A 113 -10.75 3.80 10.29
N GLY A 114 -10.92 4.80 9.42
CA GLY A 114 -10.11 6.03 9.38
C GLY A 114 -8.83 5.93 8.53
N GLU A 115 -8.54 4.79 7.94
CA GLU A 115 -7.46 4.63 6.97
C GLU A 115 -8.00 4.93 5.58
N GLU A 116 -7.64 6.10 5.04
CA GLU A 116 -8.07 6.56 3.72
C GLU A 116 -7.23 5.94 2.61
N ASN A 117 -7.86 5.59 1.49
CA ASN A 117 -7.23 4.99 0.33
C ASN A 117 -6.49 3.68 0.65
N ILE A 118 -7.12 2.81 1.45
CA ILE A 118 -6.57 1.47 1.75
C ILE A 118 -6.42 0.62 0.47
N TRP A 119 -7.12 0.98 -0.59
CA TRP A 119 -6.89 0.58 -1.97
C TRP A 119 -7.18 1.73 -2.93
N GLY A 120 -6.59 1.66 -4.12
CA GLY A 120 -6.71 2.68 -5.15
C GLY A 120 -5.79 3.88 -4.91
N ASN A 121 -5.91 4.87 -5.78
CA ASN A 121 -5.18 6.13 -5.83
C ASN A 121 -3.70 6.00 -6.26
N ILE A 122 -2.88 5.22 -5.57
CA ILE A 122 -1.48 4.94 -5.94
C ILE A 122 -1.07 3.52 -5.55
N TRP A 123 -0.01 3.03 -6.15
CA TRP A 123 0.69 1.83 -5.69
C TRP A 123 1.37 2.10 -4.33
N ALA A 124 1.20 1.20 -3.39
CA ALA A 124 1.80 1.28 -2.07
C ALA A 124 2.95 0.27 -1.94
N TRP A 125 4.09 0.73 -1.47
CA TRP A 125 5.17 -0.16 -1.08
C TRP A 125 4.84 -0.86 0.23
N ILE A 126 5.00 -2.18 0.25
CA ILE A 126 4.78 -3.03 1.43
C ILE A 126 6.09 -3.72 1.78
N ASP A 127 6.49 -3.61 3.05
CA ASP A 127 7.63 -4.32 3.60
C ASP A 127 7.28 -5.75 4.05
N GLY A 128 8.31 -6.52 4.35
CA GLY A 128 8.16 -7.85 4.90
C GLY A 128 7.66 -8.90 3.92
N MET A 129 7.66 -8.60 2.62
CA MET A 129 7.25 -9.53 1.59
C MET A 129 8.20 -9.43 0.41
N ASN A 130 8.89 -10.52 0.11
CA ASN A 130 9.76 -10.66 -1.05
C ASN A 130 9.32 -11.87 -1.86
N GLU A 131 9.35 -11.74 -3.16
CA GLU A 131 9.09 -12.81 -4.09
C GLU A 131 10.40 -13.26 -4.73
N GLU A 132 10.60 -14.55 -4.77
CA GLU A 132 11.71 -15.12 -5.53
C GLU A 132 11.38 -15.00 -7.01
N ASN A 133 12.30 -14.40 -7.76
CA ASN A 133 12.25 -14.44 -9.23
C ASN A 133 13.29 -15.47 -9.71
N PRO A 134 12.94 -16.74 -9.93
CA PRO A 134 13.87 -17.71 -10.47
C PRO A 134 14.22 -17.35 -11.92
N ALA A 135 15.49 -17.46 -12.24
CA ALA A 135 16.03 -17.13 -13.58
C ALA A 135 15.47 -18.00 -14.74
N THR A 136 14.56 -18.93 -14.45
CA THR A 136 14.07 -19.97 -15.37
C THR A 136 12.56 -20.03 -15.47
N PHE A 137 11.86 -18.90 -15.32
CA PHE A 137 10.40 -18.91 -15.51
C PHE A 137 10.00 -19.23 -16.95
N ALA A 138 9.13 -20.22 -17.10
CA ALA A 138 8.15 -20.20 -18.19
C ALA A 138 7.21 -18.99 -17.95
N ALA A 139 6.82 -18.29 -19.01
CA ALA A 139 5.91 -17.15 -18.89
C ALA A 139 4.67 -17.55 -18.06
N GLY A 140 4.46 -16.88 -16.92
CA GLY A 140 3.36 -17.15 -16.01
C GLY A 140 3.72 -17.82 -14.69
N ASP A 141 4.94 -18.35 -14.51
CA ASP A 141 5.35 -18.91 -13.22
C ASP A 141 5.86 -17.79 -12.29
N CYS A 142 5.34 -17.77 -11.09
CA CYS A 142 5.82 -16.90 -10.02
C CYS A 142 6.68 -17.69 -9.04
N GLY A 143 7.68 -17.03 -8.50
CA GLY A 143 8.54 -17.62 -7.49
C GLY A 143 7.84 -17.83 -6.17
N THR A 144 8.57 -18.39 -5.23
CA THR A 144 8.09 -18.58 -3.88
C THR A 144 8.02 -17.25 -3.13
N LEU A 145 6.95 -17.06 -2.37
CA LEU A 145 6.77 -15.90 -1.49
C LEU A 145 7.51 -16.12 -0.16
N TYR A 146 8.29 -15.13 0.23
CA TYR A 146 9.00 -15.05 1.52
C TYR A 146 8.44 -13.91 2.35
N VAL A 147 8.17 -14.13 3.64
CA VAL A 147 7.63 -13.13 4.55
C VAL A 147 8.48 -12.95 5.79
N ALA A 148 8.50 -11.71 6.29
CA ALA A 148 9.16 -11.34 7.55
C ALA A 148 8.28 -10.34 8.31
N ASP A 149 8.42 -10.30 9.63
CA ASP A 149 7.74 -9.38 10.53
C ASP A 149 8.68 -8.32 11.15
N HIS A 150 9.97 -8.40 10.84
CA HIS A 150 11.01 -7.46 11.26
C HIS A 150 12.23 -7.56 10.34
N GLY A 151 13.20 -6.66 10.53
CA GLY A 151 14.50 -6.75 9.81
C GLY A 151 14.34 -6.65 8.29
N PHE A 152 13.47 -5.77 7.82
CA PHE A 152 13.07 -5.70 6.41
C PHE A 152 14.23 -5.31 5.50
N VAL A 153 14.49 -6.16 4.53
CA VAL A 153 15.52 -5.99 3.48
C VAL A 153 14.89 -6.34 2.13
N ASP A 154 15.21 -5.57 1.11
CA ASP A 154 14.73 -5.85 -0.24
C ASP A 154 15.47 -7.07 -0.82
N ASP A 155 14.72 -7.88 -1.56
CA ASP A 155 15.22 -9.04 -2.33
C ASP A 155 15.92 -10.14 -1.50
N SER A 156 15.70 -10.18 -0.19
CA SER A 156 16.28 -11.18 0.70
C SER A 156 15.37 -12.40 0.86
N LYS A 157 15.99 -13.57 0.86
CA LYS A 157 15.39 -14.85 1.25
C LYS A 157 15.98 -15.38 2.56
N ALA A 158 17.04 -14.71 3.07
CA ALA A 158 17.68 -15.08 4.31
C ALA A 158 16.85 -14.65 5.53
N SER A 159 17.09 -15.29 6.69
CA SER A 159 16.49 -14.89 7.95
C SER A 159 16.57 -13.36 8.16
N PRO A 160 15.48 -12.69 8.61
CA PRO A 160 14.27 -13.25 9.21
C PRO A 160 13.18 -13.71 8.22
N TYR A 161 13.40 -13.60 6.91
CA TYR A 161 12.43 -14.04 5.90
C TYR A 161 12.24 -15.56 5.95
N LYS A 162 10.97 -15.97 5.92
CA LYS A 162 10.55 -17.38 5.93
C LYS A 162 9.82 -17.69 4.62
N ASN A 163 10.20 -18.82 4.03
CA ASN A 163 9.49 -19.38 2.89
C ASN A 163 8.06 -19.77 3.30
N THR A 164 7.06 -19.28 2.58
CA THR A 164 5.63 -19.57 2.86
C THR A 164 5.15 -20.85 2.17
N GLY A 165 5.89 -21.37 1.20
CA GLY A 165 5.41 -22.43 0.31
C GLY A 165 4.33 -21.97 -0.69
N ILE A 166 4.00 -20.69 -0.70
CA ILE A 166 3.02 -20.12 -1.63
C ILE A 166 3.74 -19.64 -2.88
N HIS A 167 3.22 -20.02 -4.03
CA HIS A 167 3.62 -19.52 -5.34
C HIS A 167 2.47 -18.63 -5.85
N PRO A 168 2.63 -17.30 -5.82
CA PRO A 168 1.61 -16.41 -6.35
C PRO A 168 1.37 -16.71 -7.84
N ASP A 169 0.11 -16.79 -8.23
CA ASP A 169 -0.28 -16.88 -9.63
C ASP A 169 -0.76 -15.51 -10.08
N TYR A 170 -0.03 -14.89 -11.00
CA TYR A 170 -0.43 -13.59 -11.55
C TYR A 170 -1.46 -13.69 -12.67
N GLY A 171 -2.05 -14.86 -12.86
CA GLY A 171 -3.15 -15.09 -13.81
C GLY A 171 -2.88 -14.54 -15.22
N ASN A 172 -3.03 -15.34 -16.23
CA ASN A 172 -3.00 -14.86 -17.62
C ASN A 172 -4.30 -14.12 -17.95
#